data_ff0fde13150cc34853b0d3a0818aed1a
#
_entry.id   ff0fde13150cc34853b0d3a0818aed1a
#
_cell.length_a   1.000
_cell.length_b   1.000
_cell.length_c   1.000
_cell.angle_alpha   90.00
_cell.angle_beta   90.00
_cell.angle_gamma   90.00
#
_symmetry.space_group_name_H-M   'P 1'
#
loop_
_entity.id
_entity.type
_entity.pdbx_description
1 polymer ?
#
loop_
_entity_poly.entity_id
_entity_poly.type
_entity_poly.pdbx_seq_one_letter_code
_entity_poly.pdbx_strand_id
1 'polypeptide(L)'
;MAKSRSVYLHPQQRERIHQFSRSWLWRSELPTWLLIVAVYGWWRELGIFPATLLLIWFTAWYMSLQHELIHGHPTSRPWFNQLLGTLPLAVWYPYGLYRDSHLAHHHHHLLTQPVDDPESYYFTPQSWQRSLIHLRNTFIGRLLVAPLLDIAQTLGSALAAFRHRRVNTIAMWLVHGLLLAALFAWMNHLGFSPLYFVLAISYPALALTKVRSFLEHRAADDPLARSVINEAGLVWRVLFLNLNYHSVHHDLPGVPWYGLRKIYLHNQAEYQRRNAGFVVRGYGEWLRHFFARPVAVNAHPGFNQQGKADEEHE
;
A
#
# COMPACT_ATOMS: atom_id res chain seq x y z
N MET A 1 -26.98 -15.33 1.73
CA MET A 1 -25.71 -14.58 1.85
C MET A 1 -25.21 -14.68 3.29
N ALA A 2 -24.25 -15.56 3.57
CA ALA A 2 -23.64 -15.66 4.89
C ALA A 2 -22.78 -14.41 5.10
N LYS A 3 -23.18 -13.54 6.05
CA LYS A 3 -22.29 -12.48 6.51
C LYS A 3 -20.99 -13.13 6.95
N SER A 4 -19.88 -12.85 6.25
CA SER A 4 -18.53 -13.19 6.69
C SER A 4 -18.39 -12.75 8.14
N ARG A 5 -18.44 -13.70 9.06
CA ARG A 5 -18.18 -13.39 10.47
C ARG A 5 -16.72 -13.08 10.56
N SER A 6 -16.41 -11.79 10.82
CA SER A 6 -15.05 -11.38 11.11
C SER A 6 -14.48 -12.30 12.19
N VAL A 7 -13.29 -12.86 11.92
CA VAL A 7 -12.60 -13.71 12.87
C VAL A 7 -12.18 -12.88 14.05
N TYR A 8 -13.03 -12.79 15.08
CA TYR A 8 -12.59 -13.00 16.44
C TYR A 8 -11.84 -11.93 17.21
N LEU A 9 -12.28 -10.70 17.09
CA LEU A 9 -12.17 -9.89 18.28
C LEU A 9 -13.57 -9.80 18.90
N HIS A 10 -13.70 -10.30 20.12
CA HIS A 10 -14.83 -9.94 20.97
C HIS A 10 -14.97 -8.40 20.96
N PRO A 11 -16.20 -7.83 20.93
CA PRO A 11 -16.39 -6.39 20.86
C PRO A 11 -15.55 -5.58 21.87
N GLN A 12 -15.37 -6.11 23.07
CA GLN A 12 -14.50 -5.50 24.10
C GLN A 12 -13.02 -5.50 23.73
N GLN A 13 -12.53 -6.48 22.99
CA GLN A 13 -11.13 -6.52 22.52
C GLN A 13 -10.92 -5.51 21.39
N ARG A 14 -11.90 -5.36 20.48
CA ARG A 14 -11.90 -4.30 19.47
C ARG A 14 -11.82 -2.92 20.10
N GLU A 15 -12.68 -2.65 21.09
CA GLU A 15 -12.69 -1.38 21.77
C GLU A 15 -11.38 -1.09 22.50
N ARG A 16 -10.78 -2.07 23.18
CA ARG A 16 -9.47 -1.93 23.81
C ARG A 16 -8.36 -1.63 22.79
N ILE A 17 -8.37 -2.26 21.62
CA ILE A 17 -7.39 -2.00 20.57
C ILE A 17 -7.58 -0.59 20.01
N HIS A 18 -8.81 -0.15 19.79
CA HIS A 18 -9.10 1.21 19.33
C HIS A 18 -8.73 2.27 20.39
N GLN A 19 -8.99 2.04 21.67
CA GLN A 19 -8.58 2.93 22.76
C GLN A 19 -7.05 3.03 22.85
N PHE A 20 -6.36 1.90 22.70
CA PHE A 20 -4.91 1.87 22.68
C PHE A 20 -4.34 2.58 21.44
N SER A 21 -5.00 2.48 20.30
CA SER A 21 -4.66 3.18 19.07
C SER A 21 -4.66 4.70 19.25
N ARG A 22 -5.69 5.25 19.89
CA ARG A 22 -5.83 6.69 20.13
C ARG A 22 -4.69 7.31 20.93
N SER A 23 -4.04 6.51 21.78
CA SER A 23 -2.89 6.98 22.59
C SER A 23 -1.57 6.99 21.83
N TRP A 24 -1.52 6.50 20.59
CA TRP A 24 -0.28 6.23 19.85
C TRP A 24 0.07 7.25 18.78
N LEU A 25 -0.74 8.31 18.57
CA LEU A 25 -0.39 9.42 17.69
C LEU A 25 1.03 9.93 17.95
N TRP A 26 1.38 10.09 19.24
CA TRP A 26 2.68 10.57 19.71
C TRP A 26 3.82 9.56 19.56
N ARG A 27 3.51 8.28 19.34
CA ARG A 27 4.51 7.21 19.28
C ARG A 27 4.86 6.76 17.88
N SER A 28 4.01 7.02 16.90
CA SER A 28 4.26 6.67 15.48
C SER A 28 4.40 7.89 14.59
N GLU A 29 3.39 8.73 14.51
CA GLU A 29 3.36 9.85 13.56
C GLU A 29 4.36 10.94 13.93
N LEU A 30 4.30 11.47 15.15
CA LEU A 30 5.17 12.57 15.56
C LEU A 30 6.65 12.20 15.51
N PRO A 31 7.11 11.05 16.06
CA PRO A 31 8.51 10.66 15.93
C PRO A 31 8.97 10.54 14.47
N THR A 32 8.13 10.00 13.58
CA THR A 32 8.45 9.90 12.15
C THR A 32 8.73 11.28 11.55
N TRP A 33 7.86 12.25 11.80
CA TRP A 33 8.05 13.61 11.31
C TRP A 33 9.27 14.29 11.91
N LEU A 34 9.49 14.14 13.20
CA LEU A 34 10.67 14.71 13.87
C LEU A 34 11.96 14.11 13.31
N LEU A 35 11.99 12.80 13.06
CA LEU A 35 13.15 12.13 12.49
C LEU A 35 13.40 12.59 11.04
N ILE A 36 12.36 12.73 10.23
CA ILE A 36 12.49 13.22 8.85
C ILE A 36 13.04 14.65 8.85
N VAL A 37 12.47 15.54 9.66
CA VAL A 37 12.94 16.92 9.79
C VAL A 37 14.38 16.96 10.31
N ALA A 38 14.72 16.15 11.30
CA ALA A 38 16.07 16.06 11.83
C ALA A 38 17.08 15.60 10.77
N VAL A 39 16.77 14.56 9.99
CA VAL A 39 17.68 14.10 8.93
C VAL A 39 17.88 15.19 7.87
N TYR A 40 16.81 15.92 7.47
CA TYR A 40 16.96 17.05 6.56
C TYR A 40 17.73 18.22 7.17
N GLY A 41 17.59 18.48 8.47
CA GLY A 41 18.32 19.52 9.17
C GLY A 41 19.81 19.24 9.29
N TRP A 42 20.17 17.99 9.53
CA TRP A 42 21.56 17.56 9.79
C TRP A 42 22.13 16.64 8.72
N TRP A 43 21.64 16.70 7.47
CA TRP A 43 22.10 15.80 6.41
C TRP A 43 23.59 16.00 6.08
N ARG A 44 24.13 17.22 6.27
CA ARG A 44 25.55 17.54 5.98
C ARG A 44 26.47 16.86 7.00
N GLU A 45 26.09 16.91 8.28
CA GLU A 45 26.83 16.29 9.38
C GLU A 45 26.76 14.77 9.34
N LEU A 46 25.61 14.22 8.94
CA LEU A 46 25.43 12.79 8.73
C LEU A 46 26.21 12.28 7.52
N GLY A 47 26.41 13.11 6.51
CA GLY A 47 26.85 12.73 5.18
C GLY A 47 25.72 12.24 4.29
N ILE A 48 25.89 12.43 2.98
CA ILE A 48 24.82 12.18 2.00
C ILE A 48 24.36 10.71 1.99
N PHE A 49 25.27 9.75 2.12
CA PHE A 49 24.93 8.33 2.04
C PHE A 49 24.05 7.85 3.22
N PRO A 50 24.44 8.01 4.50
CA PRO A 50 23.55 7.63 5.61
C PRO A 50 22.26 8.45 5.64
N ALA A 51 22.30 9.74 5.31
CA ALA A 51 21.09 10.55 5.20
C ALA A 51 20.11 9.98 4.15
N THR A 52 20.61 9.58 2.99
CA THR A 52 19.81 8.97 1.92
C THR A 52 19.13 7.69 2.39
N LEU A 53 19.86 6.78 3.03
CA LEU A 53 19.31 5.52 3.53
C LEU A 53 18.22 5.75 4.59
N LEU A 54 18.45 6.67 5.51
CA LEU A 54 17.46 7.05 6.54
C LEU A 54 16.21 7.67 5.90
N LEU A 55 16.39 8.57 4.93
CA LEU A 55 15.26 9.23 4.26
C LEU A 55 14.47 8.24 3.39
N ILE A 56 15.11 7.28 2.71
CA ILE A 56 14.40 6.20 2.01
C ILE A 56 13.54 5.41 3.00
N TRP A 57 14.12 5.01 4.14
CA TRP A 57 13.40 4.27 5.17
C TRP A 57 12.20 5.05 5.72
N PHE A 58 12.40 6.29 6.13
CA PHE A 58 11.32 7.11 6.73
C PHE A 58 10.27 7.51 5.71
N THR A 59 10.65 7.73 4.46
CA THR A 59 9.67 8.02 3.38
C THR A 59 8.81 6.78 3.09
N ALA A 60 9.40 5.59 3.01
CA ALA A 60 8.64 4.33 2.86
C ALA A 60 7.76 4.05 4.09
N TRP A 61 8.27 4.36 5.29
CA TRP A 61 7.50 4.24 6.52
C TRP A 61 6.32 5.20 6.57
N TYR A 62 6.52 6.45 6.12
CA TYR A 62 5.42 7.41 5.97
C TYR A 62 4.32 6.90 5.02
N MET A 63 4.67 6.29 3.90
CA MET A 63 3.68 5.68 3.00
C MET A 63 2.90 4.55 3.68
N SER A 64 3.52 3.79 4.58
CA SER A 64 2.83 2.78 5.40
C SER A 64 1.93 3.43 6.47
N LEU A 65 2.33 4.58 7.03
CA LEU A 65 1.48 5.37 7.93
C LEU A 65 0.28 5.96 7.20
N GLN A 66 0.43 6.42 5.95
CA GLN A 66 -0.71 6.86 5.14
C GLN A 66 -1.79 5.77 5.02
N HIS A 67 -1.39 4.51 4.92
CA HIS A 67 -2.31 3.38 4.92
C HIS A 67 -3.09 3.28 6.26
N GLU A 68 -2.42 3.41 7.40
CA GLU A 68 -3.08 3.44 8.70
C GLU A 68 -4.07 4.60 8.84
N LEU A 69 -3.72 5.79 8.32
CA LEU A 69 -4.59 6.97 8.30
C LEU A 69 -5.89 6.71 7.52
N ILE A 70 -5.84 5.94 6.43
CA ILE A 70 -7.03 5.53 5.65
C ILE A 70 -8.01 4.76 6.50
N HIS A 71 -7.51 3.87 7.36
CA HIS A 71 -8.31 3.00 8.23
C HIS A 71 -8.70 3.62 9.58
N GLY A 72 -8.53 4.93 9.72
CA GLY A 72 -9.01 5.67 10.89
C GLY A 72 -8.03 5.67 12.07
N HIS A 73 -6.73 5.52 11.82
CA HIS A 73 -5.66 5.67 12.80
C HIS A 73 -4.81 6.90 12.47
N PRO A 74 -4.15 7.54 13.43
CA PRO A 74 -4.17 7.29 14.87
C PRO A 74 -5.37 7.91 15.60
N THR A 75 -6.26 8.63 14.91
CA THR A 75 -7.40 9.30 15.55
C THR A 75 -8.73 8.88 14.94
N SER A 76 -9.80 9.04 15.73
CA SER A 76 -11.18 8.88 15.25
C SER A 76 -11.71 10.10 14.48
N ARG A 77 -10.86 11.10 14.19
CA ARG A 77 -11.24 12.33 13.47
C ARG A 77 -10.76 12.25 12.03
N PRO A 78 -11.65 11.98 11.04
CA PRO A 78 -11.23 11.78 9.65
C PRO A 78 -10.50 12.99 9.05
N TRP A 79 -10.92 14.21 9.39
CA TRP A 79 -10.29 15.43 8.89
C TRP A 79 -8.83 15.57 9.34
N PHE A 80 -8.52 15.13 10.57
CA PHE A 80 -7.16 15.21 11.10
C PHE A 80 -6.26 14.15 10.46
N ASN A 81 -6.76 12.92 10.31
CA ASN A 81 -6.05 11.87 9.58
C ASN A 81 -5.82 12.28 8.11
N GLN A 82 -6.83 12.91 7.47
CA GLN A 82 -6.69 13.48 6.12
C GLN A 82 -5.59 14.54 6.06
N LEU A 83 -5.53 15.44 7.03
CA LEU A 83 -4.50 16.48 7.11
C LEU A 83 -3.09 15.85 7.18
N LEU A 84 -2.88 14.88 8.07
CA LEU A 84 -1.60 14.18 8.21
C LEU A 84 -1.21 13.43 6.93
N GLY A 85 -2.18 12.75 6.31
CA GLY A 85 -1.94 12.00 5.07
C GLY A 85 -1.63 12.89 3.86
N THR A 86 -2.10 14.15 3.86
CA THR A 86 -1.91 15.08 2.75
C THR A 86 -0.51 15.71 2.72
N LEU A 87 0.29 15.57 3.78
CA LEU A 87 1.66 16.05 3.79
C LEU A 87 2.48 15.40 2.65
N PRO A 88 3.32 16.17 1.90
CA PRO A 88 3.72 15.78 0.54
C PRO A 88 5.00 14.92 0.47
N LEU A 89 5.26 14.04 1.45
CA LEU A 89 6.41 13.14 1.40
C LEU A 89 6.21 12.00 0.39
N ALA A 90 4.98 11.57 0.14
CA ALA A 90 4.62 10.72 -0.99
C ALA A 90 4.43 11.61 -2.24
N VAL A 91 5.52 11.88 -2.96
CA VAL A 91 5.58 12.86 -4.07
C VAL A 91 4.63 12.53 -5.22
N TRP A 92 4.43 11.23 -5.47
CA TRP A 92 3.89 10.70 -6.72
C TRP A 92 2.38 10.78 -6.86
N TYR A 93 1.66 11.01 -5.76
CA TYR A 93 0.20 11.02 -5.74
C TYR A 93 -0.37 11.87 -4.59
N PRO A 94 -1.50 12.54 -4.79
CA PRO A 94 -2.28 13.10 -3.68
C PRO A 94 -2.83 11.99 -2.78
N TYR A 95 -2.74 12.17 -1.47
CA TYR A 95 -3.25 11.21 -0.48
C TYR A 95 -4.72 10.81 -0.70
N GLY A 96 -5.58 11.76 -1.08
CA GLY A 96 -6.99 11.49 -1.33
C GLY A 96 -7.21 10.44 -2.42
N LEU A 97 -6.40 10.43 -3.48
CA LEU A 97 -6.49 9.41 -4.54
C LEU A 97 -6.08 8.04 -4.01
N TYR A 98 -5.01 7.96 -3.23
CA TYR A 98 -4.59 6.71 -2.60
C TYR A 98 -5.66 6.19 -1.64
N ARG A 99 -6.22 7.06 -0.79
CA ARG A 99 -7.31 6.69 0.11
C ARG A 99 -8.50 6.11 -0.65
N ASP A 100 -8.97 6.80 -1.67
CA ASP A 100 -10.17 6.39 -2.41
C ASP A 100 -9.95 5.08 -3.17
N SER A 101 -8.78 4.91 -3.78
CA SER A 101 -8.36 3.66 -4.43
C SER A 101 -8.29 2.50 -3.44
N HIS A 102 -7.64 2.71 -2.29
CA HIS A 102 -7.47 1.67 -1.28
C HIS A 102 -8.78 1.27 -0.61
N LEU A 103 -9.68 2.20 -0.34
CA LEU A 103 -11.00 1.88 0.17
C LEU A 103 -11.85 1.09 -0.84
N ALA A 104 -11.71 1.36 -2.14
CA ALA A 104 -12.35 0.56 -3.19
C ALA A 104 -11.77 -0.86 -3.25
N HIS A 105 -10.46 -1.01 -3.08
CA HIS A 105 -9.76 -2.29 -3.00
C HIS A 105 -10.28 -3.19 -1.85
N HIS A 106 -10.72 -2.62 -0.73
CA HIS A 106 -11.29 -3.37 0.39
C HIS A 106 -12.67 -3.99 0.13
N HIS A 107 -13.26 -3.83 -1.05
CA HIS A 107 -14.48 -4.55 -1.43
C HIS A 107 -14.16 -6.02 -1.74
N HIS A 108 -14.30 -6.89 -0.74
CA HIS A 108 -13.84 -8.29 -0.75
C HIS A 108 -14.24 -9.13 -1.98
N HIS A 109 -15.46 -8.95 -2.50
CA HIS A 109 -15.95 -9.72 -3.65
C HIS A 109 -15.30 -9.29 -4.97
N LEU A 110 -14.82 -8.05 -5.05
CA LEU A 110 -14.13 -7.51 -6.22
C LEU A 110 -12.61 -7.71 -6.16
N LEU A 111 -12.08 -8.11 -5.01
CA LEU A 111 -10.65 -8.28 -4.77
C LEU A 111 -10.01 -9.16 -5.85
N THR A 112 -8.90 -8.68 -6.43
CA THR A 112 -8.16 -9.28 -7.55
C THR A 112 -8.80 -9.15 -8.95
N GLN A 113 -10.01 -8.65 -9.08
CA GLN A 113 -10.63 -8.43 -10.40
C GLN A 113 -9.90 -7.31 -11.16
N PRO A 114 -9.44 -7.52 -12.42
CA PRO A 114 -8.59 -6.54 -13.11
C PRO A 114 -9.25 -5.20 -13.41
N VAL A 115 -10.58 -5.13 -13.48
CA VAL A 115 -11.33 -3.90 -13.81
C VAL A 115 -11.84 -3.21 -12.55
N ASP A 116 -12.28 -4.00 -11.59
CA ASP A 116 -13.03 -3.51 -10.43
C ASP A 116 -12.14 -3.26 -9.20
N ASP A 117 -11.02 -3.98 -9.08
CA ASP A 117 -10.02 -3.78 -8.04
C ASP A 117 -8.88 -2.91 -8.57
N PRO A 118 -8.77 -1.65 -8.12
CA PRO A 118 -7.73 -0.73 -8.59
C PRO A 118 -6.30 -1.16 -8.21
N GLU A 119 -6.14 -2.09 -7.28
CA GLU A 119 -4.85 -2.63 -6.85
C GLU A 119 -4.55 -4.03 -7.42
N SER A 120 -5.38 -4.52 -8.36
CA SER A 120 -5.21 -5.85 -8.97
C SER A 120 -3.88 -5.99 -9.73
N TYR A 121 -3.25 -7.16 -9.58
CA TYR A 121 -2.06 -7.56 -10.35
C TYR A 121 -2.39 -8.29 -11.63
N TYR A 122 -3.63 -8.70 -11.79
CA TYR A 122 -4.12 -9.45 -12.93
C TYR A 122 -4.43 -8.51 -14.10
N PHE A 123 -4.63 -9.08 -15.29
CA PHE A 123 -4.98 -8.34 -16.50
C PHE A 123 -6.12 -9.05 -17.23
N THR A 124 -6.79 -8.32 -18.11
CA THR A 124 -7.78 -8.90 -19.03
C THR A 124 -7.08 -9.68 -20.14
N PRO A 125 -7.71 -10.73 -20.70
CA PRO A 125 -7.12 -11.53 -21.78
C PRO A 125 -6.69 -10.72 -23.01
N GLN A 126 -7.40 -9.64 -23.31
CA GLN A 126 -7.18 -8.75 -24.46
C GLN A 126 -6.15 -7.65 -24.21
N SER A 127 -5.56 -7.59 -23.04
CA SER A 127 -4.61 -6.54 -22.70
C SER A 127 -3.35 -6.61 -23.56
N TRP A 128 -3.10 -5.57 -24.36
CA TRP A 128 -1.87 -5.39 -25.14
C TRP A 128 -0.64 -5.15 -24.26
N GLN A 129 -0.86 -4.76 -23.02
CA GLN A 129 0.19 -4.47 -22.02
C GLN A 129 0.70 -5.75 -21.31
N ARG A 130 0.28 -6.94 -21.78
CA ARG A 130 0.60 -8.21 -21.13
C ARG A 130 2.08 -8.37 -20.77
N SER A 131 2.99 -8.05 -21.70
CA SER A 131 4.43 -8.19 -21.48
C SER A 131 4.95 -7.28 -20.37
N LEU A 132 4.47 -6.03 -20.30
CA LEU A 132 4.83 -5.07 -19.22
C LEU A 132 4.25 -5.52 -17.90
N ILE A 133 3.04 -6.07 -17.86
CA ILE A 133 2.41 -6.59 -16.65
C ILE A 133 3.16 -7.83 -16.16
N HIS A 134 3.59 -8.72 -17.05
CA HIS A 134 4.41 -9.87 -16.68
C HIS A 134 5.74 -9.43 -16.07
N LEU A 135 6.42 -8.47 -16.68
CA LEU A 135 7.66 -7.90 -16.13
C LEU A 135 7.40 -7.25 -14.76
N ARG A 136 6.38 -6.40 -14.64
CA ARG A 136 5.95 -5.78 -13.39
C ARG A 136 5.71 -6.82 -12.29
N ASN A 137 5.17 -7.99 -12.62
CA ASN A 137 4.82 -9.02 -11.68
C ASN A 137 5.99 -9.95 -11.28
N THR A 138 7.21 -9.67 -11.70
CA THR A 138 8.44 -10.25 -11.13
C THR A 138 8.93 -9.43 -9.93
N PHE A 139 9.74 -10.03 -9.05
CA PHE A 139 10.28 -9.28 -7.90
C PHE A 139 11.16 -8.11 -8.34
N ILE A 140 12.06 -8.34 -9.31
CA ILE A 140 12.92 -7.28 -9.87
C ILE A 140 12.08 -6.22 -10.60
N GLY A 141 11.04 -6.63 -11.31
CA GLY A 141 10.12 -5.73 -11.96
C GLY A 141 9.32 -4.85 -10.99
N ARG A 142 8.97 -5.39 -9.80
CA ARG A 142 8.36 -4.61 -8.72
C ARG A 142 9.26 -3.51 -8.20
N LEU A 143 10.56 -3.76 -8.12
CA LEU A 143 11.52 -2.76 -7.68
C LEU A 143 11.81 -1.69 -8.75
N LEU A 144 11.97 -2.10 -10.01
CA LEU A 144 12.48 -1.23 -11.06
C LEU A 144 11.41 -0.69 -12.01
N VAL A 145 10.35 -1.46 -12.30
CA VAL A 145 9.37 -1.14 -13.33
C VAL A 145 8.03 -0.72 -12.75
N ALA A 146 7.56 -1.40 -11.71
CA ALA A 146 6.25 -1.10 -11.13
C ALA A 146 6.11 0.35 -10.68
N PRO A 147 7.10 1.00 -10.01
CA PRO A 147 6.97 2.40 -9.65
C PRO A 147 6.77 3.32 -10.85
N LEU A 148 7.49 3.08 -11.96
CA LEU A 148 7.35 3.87 -13.20
C LEU A 148 5.97 3.73 -13.80
N LEU A 149 5.44 2.51 -13.88
CA LEU A 149 4.11 2.25 -14.41
C LEU A 149 3.02 2.88 -13.54
N ASP A 150 3.14 2.79 -12.23
CA ASP A 150 2.18 3.38 -11.29
C ASP A 150 2.22 4.93 -11.34
N ILE A 151 3.41 5.53 -11.46
CA ILE A 151 3.57 6.97 -11.66
C ILE A 151 2.91 7.39 -12.98
N ALA A 152 3.19 6.69 -14.07
CA ALA A 152 2.60 6.97 -15.37
C ALA A 152 1.06 6.85 -15.36
N GLN A 153 0.53 5.81 -14.72
CA GLN A 153 -0.91 5.61 -14.54
C GLN A 153 -1.54 6.74 -13.70
N THR A 154 -0.88 7.14 -12.61
CA THR A 154 -1.36 8.22 -11.74
C THR A 154 -1.39 9.55 -12.45
N LEU A 155 -0.33 9.88 -13.21
CA LEU A 155 -0.29 11.11 -14.04
C LEU A 155 -1.30 11.05 -15.18
N GLY A 156 -1.49 9.89 -15.80
CA GLY A 156 -2.55 9.68 -16.80
C GLY A 156 -3.96 9.91 -16.23
N SER A 157 -4.21 9.45 -15.00
CA SER A 157 -5.48 9.70 -14.30
C SER A 157 -5.67 11.19 -13.95
N ALA A 158 -4.59 11.89 -13.61
CA ALA A 158 -4.62 13.34 -13.42
C ALA A 158 -5.03 14.07 -14.71
N LEU A 159 -4.37 13.75 -15.83
CA LEU A 159 -4.70 14.32 -17.14
C LEU A 159 -6.17 14.05 -17.52
N ALA A 160 -6.64 12.83 -17.32
CA ALA A 160 -8.05 12.47 -17.54
C ALA A 160 -8.99 13.30 -16.64
N ALA A 161 -8.64 13.52 -15.37
CA ALA A 161 -9.43 14.34 -14.47
C ALA A 161 -9.56 15.79 -14.96
N PHE A 162 -8.46 16.39 -15.44
CA PHE A 162 -8.48 17.73 -16.05
C PHE A 162 -9.35 17.76 -17.33
N ARG A 163 -9.17 16.78 -18.22
CA ARG A 163 -9.95 16.66 -19.47
C ARG A 163 -11.44 16.52 -19.20
N HIS A 164 -11.82 15.71 -18.20
CA HIS A 164 -13.22 15.45 -17.86
C HIS A 164 -13.75 16.37 -16.75
N ARG A 165 -13.02 17.43 -16.40
CA ARG A 165 -13.41 18.45 -15.41
C ARG A 165 -13.85 17.86 -14.05
N ARG A 166 -13.14 16.84 -13.57
CA ARG A 166 -13.39 16.22 -12.26
C ARG A 166 -12.86 17.12 -11.14
N VAL A 167 -13.67 18.07 -10.70
CA VAL A 167 -13.27 19.19 -9.82
C VAL A 167 -12.59 18.70 -8.54
N ASN A 168 -13.13 17.69 -7.87
CA ASN A 168 -12.53 17.17 -6.62
C ASN A 168 -11.13 16.60 -6.85
N THR A 169 -10.94 15.82 -7.91
CA THR A 169 -9.62 15.26 -8.25
C THR A 169 -8.63 16.36 -8.63
N ILE A 170 -9.08 17.35 -9.40
CA ILE A 170 -8.26 18.52 -9.75
C ILE A 170 -7.84 19.28 -8.48
N ALA A 171 -8.77 19.53 -7.56
CA ALA A 171 -8.47 20.19 -6.28
C ALA A 171 -7.43 19.42 -5.46
N MET A 172 -7.54 18.07 -5.38
CA MET A 172 -6.52 17.24 -4.72
C MET A 172 -5.13 17.43 -5.34
N TRP A 173 -5.02 17.47 -6.67
CA TRP A 173 -3.76 17.67 -7.37
C TRP A 173 -3.20 19.08 -7.17
N LEU A 174 -4.04 20.10 -7.17
CA LEU A 174 -3.61 21.49 -6.92
C LEU A 174 -3.06 21.66 -5.50
N VAL A 175 -3.77 21.15 -4.49
CA VAL A 175 -3.29 21.17 -3.10
C VAL A 175 -1.97 20.41 -2.96
N HIS A 176 -1.88 19.22 -3.54
CA HIS A 176 -0.66 18.41 -3.52
C HIS A 176 0.52 19.14 -4.18
N GLY A 177 0.31 19.75 -5.34
CA GLY A 177 1.32 20.53 -6.06
C GLY A 177 1.81 21.75 -5.26
N LEU A 178 0.90 22.48 -4.59
CA LEU A 178 1.27 23.61 -3.73
C LEU A 178 2.11 23.15 -2.52
N LEU A 179 1.72 22.04 -1.89
CA LEU A 179 2.46 21.49 -0.77
C LEU A 179 3.83 20.96 -1.19
N LEU A 180 3.94 20.33 -2.38
CA LEU A 180 5.22 19.91 -2.97
C LEU A 180 6.12 21.11 -3.25
N ALA A 181 5.56 22.19 -3.81
CA ALA A 181 6.33 23.41 -4.06
C ALA A 181 6.89 23.99 -2.75
N ALA A 182 6.09 24.01 -1.68
CA ALA A 182 6.53 24.44 -0.35
C ALA A 182 7.63 23.52 0.22
N LEU A 183 7.47 22.20 0.09
CA LEU A 183 8.47 21.22 0.52
C LEU A 183 9.79 21.41 -0.24
N PHE A 184 9.74 21.57 -1.55
CA PHE A 184 10.93 21.74 -2.39
C PHE A 184 11.63 23.09 -2.14
N ALA A 185 10.86 24.15 -1.87
CA ALA A 185 11.43 25.42 -1.44
C ALA A 185 12.16 25.31 -0.10
N TRP A 186 11.57 24.58 0.86
CA TRP A 186 12.21 24.30 2.15
C TRP A 186 13.49 23.45 1.99
N MET A 187 13.46 22.40 1.16
CA MET A 187 14.66 21.59 0.86
C MET A 187 15.78 22.44 0.25
N ASN A 188 15.45 23.29 -0.72
CA ASN A 188 16.43 24.21 -1.32
C ASN A 188 17.02 25.17 -0.29
N HIS A 189 16.21 25.67 0.64
CA HIS A 189 16.69 26.52 1.73
C HIS A 189 17.70 25.80 2.62
N LEU A 190 17.52 24.50 2.86
CA LEU A 190 18.48 23.66 3.58
C LEU A 190 19.68 23.23 2.72
N GLY A 191 19.73 23.62 1.45
CA GLY A 191 20.76 23.20 0.48
C GLY A 191 20.64 21.72 0.09
N PHE A 192 19.46 21.11 0.28
CA PHE A 192 19.17 19.76 -0.15
C PHE A 192 18.45 19.77 -1.50
N SER A 193 18.95 19.05 -2.50
CA SER A 193 18.38 19.05 -3.85
C SER A 193 17.01 18.37 -3.91
N PRO A 194 15.92 19.03 -4.32
CA PRO A 194 14.63 18.39 -4.57
C PRO A 194 14.69 17.29 -5.65
N LEU A 195 15.50 17.48 -6.69
CA LEU A 195 15.68 16.47 -7.73
C LEU A 195 16.35 15.22 -7.17
N TYR A 196 17.35 15.38 -6.30
CA TYR A 196 17.97 14.26 -5.60
C TYR A 196 16.96 13.55 -4.71
N PHE A 197 16.13 14.29 -3.96
CA PHE A 197 15.05 13.71 -3.16
C PHE A 197 14.10 12.88 -4.01
N VAL A 198 13.62 13.41 -5.12
CA VAL A 198 12.66 12.70 -6.00
C VAL A 198 13.27 11.41 -6.55
N LEU A 199 14.50 11.46 -7.07
CA LEU A 199 15.12 10.34 -7.78
C LEU A 199 15.80 9.34 -6.86
N ALA A 200 16.56 9.82 -5.87
CA ALA A 200 17.40 8.97 -5.02
C ALA A 200 16.74 8.55 -3.70
N ILE A 201 15.65 9.19 -3.31
CA ILE A 201 14.94 8.90 -2.05
C ILE A 201 13.51 8.47 -2.29
N SER A 202 12.69 9.32 -2.89
CA SER A 202 11.25 9.07 -3.03
C SER A 202 10.95 7.91 -3.99
N TYR A 203 11.70 7.77 -5.08
CA TYR A 203 11.56 6.65 -6.00
C TYR A 203 11.94 5.30 -5.36
N PRO A 204 13.13 5.14 -4.72
CA PRO A 204 13.44 3.92 -3.97
C PRO A 204 12.48 3.63 -2.82
N ALA A 205 11.97 4.66 -2.13
CA ALA A 205 10.97 4.48 -1.09
C ALA A 205 9.65 3.90 -1.66
N LEU A 206 9.19 4.42 -2.80
CA LEU A 206 8.05 3.85 -3.52
C LEU A 206 8.32 2.41 -3.95
N ALA A 207 9.52 2.10 -4.46
CA ALA A 207 9.92 0.74 -4.82
C ALA A 207 9.86 -0.24 -3.62
N LEU A 208 10.28 0.20 -2.43
CA LEU A 208 10.15 -0.60 -1.21
C LEU A 208 8.68 -0.92 -0.87
N THR A 209 7.77 0.04 -1.05
CA THR A 209 6.33 -0.25 -0.82
C THR A 209 5.78 -1.27 -1.80
N LYS A 210 6.34 -1.36 -3.02
CA LYS A 210 5.99 -2.40 -4.00
C LYS A 210 6.51 -3.79 -3.62
N VAL A 211 7.58 -3.87 -2.83
CA VAL A 211 8.00 -5.14 -2.20
C VAL A 211 6.95 -5.61 -1.20
N ARG A 212 6.39 -4.70 -0.39
CA ARG A 212 5.29 -5.02 0.52
C ARG A 212 4.13 -5.66 -0.23
N SER A 213 3.63 -4.97 -1.26
CA SER A 213 2.44 -5.37 -2.01
C SER A 213 2.73 -6.41 -3.11
N PHE A 214 3.90 -7.04 -3.11
CA PHE A 214 4.33 -7.90 -4.23
C PHE A 214 3.40 -9.10 -4.47
N LEU A 215 2.94 -9.76 -3.42
CA LEU A 215 2.04 -10.91 -3.48
C LEU A 215 1.06 -10.87 -2.30
N GLU A 216 0.40 -9.73 -2.11
CA GLU A 216 -0.60 -9.59 -1.04
C GLU A 216 -1.88 -10.36 -1.38
N HIS A 217 -2.17 -10.52 -2.68
CA HIS A 217 -3.38 -11.17 -3.15
C HIS A 217 -3.11 -12.19 -4.25
N ARG A 218 -3.96 -13.23 -4.27
CA ARG A 218 -4.07 -14.20 -5.36
C ARG A 218 -5.52 -14.38 -5.76
N ALA A 219 -5.78 -14.72 -7.03
CA ALA A 219 -7.11 -15.12 -7.45
C ALA A 219 -7.49 -16.45 -6.79
N ALA A 220 -8.67 -16.50 -6.21
CA ALA A 220 -9.30 -17.70 -5.65
C ALA A 220 -10.81 -17.53 -5.67
N ASP A 221 -11.55 -18.64 -5.74
CA ASP A 221 -13.02 -18.63 -5.72
C ASP A 221 -13.54 -18.08 -4.40
N ASP A 222 -13.02 -18.61 -3.28
CA ASP A 222 -13.32 -18.05 -1.95
C ASP A 222 -12.56 -16.72 -1.74
N PRO A 223 -13.29 -15.60 -1.54
CA PRO A 223 -12.66 -14.31 -1.25
C PRO A 223 -11.71 -14.33 -0.04
N LEU A 224 -11.98 -15.19 0.96
CA LEU A 224 -11.12 -15.31 2.14
C LEU A 224 -9.76 -15.95 1.82
N ALA A 225 -9.67 -16.71 0.73
CA ALA A 225 -8.43 -17.34 0.28
C ALA A 225 -7.54 -16.42 -0.57
N ARG A 226 -7.98 -15.16 -0.81
CA ARG A 226 -7.28 -14.23 -1.70
C ARG A 226 -6.17 -13.44 -1.05
N SER A 227 -6.14 -13.32 0.28
CA SER A 227 -5.17 -12.48 1.00
C SER A 227 -4.11 -13.30 1.72
N VAL A 228 -2.85 -12.85 1.65
CA VAL A 228 -1.67 -13.55 2.18
C VAL A 228 -1.49 -13.34 3.69
N ILE A 229 -0.85 -14.30 4.32
CA ILE A 229 -0.08 -14.11 5.57
C ILE A 229 1.41 -14.25 5.23
N ASN A 230 2.18 -13.20 5.44
CA ASN A 230 3.63 -13.24 5.28
C ASN A 230 4.28 -13.15 6.67
N GLU A 231 4.86 -14.26 7.14
CA GLU A 231 5.53 -14.37 8.45
C GLU A 231 6.92 -13.71 8.43
N ALA A 232 6.99 -12.48 8.00
CA ALA A 232 8.23 -11.72 7.85
C ALA A 232 8.93 -11.41 9.19
N GLY A 233 10.25 -11.25 9.14
CA GLY A 233 11.08 -10.85 10.27
C GLY A 233 10.81 -9.42 10.76
N LEU A 234 11.39 -9.06 11.91
CA LEU A 234 11.13 -7.80 12.63
C LEU A 234 11.36 -6.55 11.75
N VAL A 235 12.44 -6.49 11.00
CA VAL A 235 12.78 -5.34 10.15
C VAL A 235 11.66 -5.01 9.17
N TRP A 236 11.16 -6.03 8.45
CA TRP A 236 10.05 -5.87 7.51
C TRP A 236 8.73 -5.53 8.20
N ARG A 237 8.48 -6.14 9.36
CA ARG A 237 7.28 -5.85 10.16
C ARG A 237 7.24 -4.40 10.65
N VAL A 238 8.39 -3.84 11.03
CA VAL A 238 8.49 -2.44 11.43
C VAL A 238 8.36 -1.53 10.22
N LEU A 239 9.09 -1.81 9.14
CA LEU A 239 9.04 -1.00 7.91
C LEU A 239 7.63 -0.93 7.30
N PHE A 240 6.92 -2.06 7.29
CA PHE A 240 5.59 -2.16 6.68
C PHE A 240 4.45 -2.19 7.71
N LEU A 241 4.72 -1.80 8.95
CA LEU A 241 3.71 -1.68 10.01
C LEU A 241 2.82 -2.94 10.13
N ASN A 242 3.43 -4.12 10.17
CA ASN A 242 2.74 -5.42 10.24
C ASN A 242 1.70 -5.68 9.11
N LEU A 243 1.65 -4.88 8.04
CA LEU A 243 0.76 -5.10 6.89
C LEU A 243 1.05 -6.41 6.14
N ASN A 244 2.19 -7.03 6.42
CA ASN A 244 2.50 -8.40 6.01
C ASN A 244 1.51 -9.46 6.55
N TYR A 245 0.74 -9.16 7.59
CA TYR A 245 -0.41 -9.97 8.04
C TYR A 245 -1.68 -9.54 7.29
N HIS A 246 -1.63 -9.55 5.96
CA HIS A 246 -2.60 -8.91 5.10
C HIS A 246 -4.00 -9.52 5.16
N SER A 247 -4.10 -10.84 5.34
CA SER A 247 -5.38 -11.51 5.57
C SER A 247 -6.07 -11.03 6.85
N VAL A 248 -5.31 -10.74 7.92
CA VAL A 248 -5.86 -10.17 9.17
C VAL A 248 -6.31 -8.74 8.94
N HIS A 249 -5.53 -7.97 8.18
CA HIS A 249 -5.86 -6.60 7.86
C HIS A 249 -7.16 -6.48 7.05
N HIS A 250 -7.33 -7.29 6.00
CA HIS A 250 -8.59 -7.31 5.23
C HIS A 250 -9.80 -7.78 6.03
N ASP A 251 -9.61 -8.70 6.97
CA ASP A 251 -10.68 -9.15 7.87
C ASP A 251 -11.06 -8.07 8.90
N LEU A 252 -10.10 -7.31 9.39
CA LEU A 252 -10.22 -6.34 10.46
C LEU A 252 -9.49 -5.02 10.14
N PRO A 253 -9.89 -4.28 9.08
CA PRO A 253 -9.14 -3.10 8.62
C PRO A 253 -9.07 -1.97 9.66
N GLY A 254 -10.03 -1.92 10.59
CA GLY A 254 -10.02 -0.96 11.69
C GLY A 254 -9.11 -1.33 12.86
N VAL A 255 -8.32 -2.40 12.77
CA VAL A 255 -7.32 -2.75 13.79
C VAL A 255 -5.98 -2.11 13.45
N PRO A 256 -5.36 -1.38 14.40
CA PRO A 256 -4.06 -0.75 14.14
C PRO A 256 -2.95 -1.78 13.93
N TRP A 257 -1.94 -1.38 13.17
CA TRP A 257 -0.83 -2.22 12.74
C TRP A 257 -0.19 -3.08 13.85
N TYR A 258 -0.03 -2.54 15.06
CA TYR A 258 0.59 -3.28 16.18
C TYR A 258 -0.33 -4.37 16.76
N GLY A 259 -1.63 -4.37 16.43
CA GLY A 259 -2.60 -5.40 16.79
C GLY A 259 -2.57 -6.61 15.86
N LEU A 260 -2.26 -6.41 14.56
CA LEU A 260 -2.40 -7.42 13.51
C LEU A 260 -1.66 -8.72 13.83
N ARG A 261 -0.37 -8.63 14.21
CA ARG A 261 0.42 -9.82 14.56
C ARG A 261 -0.14 -10.57 15.78
N LYS A 262 -0.60 -9.87 16.79
CA LYS A 262 -1.16 -10.50 18.00
C LYS A 262 -2.41 -11.31 17.66
N ILE A 263 -3.28 -10.74 16.82
CA ILE A 263 -4.50 -11.40 16.36
C ILE A 263 -4.14 -12.64 15.55
N TYR A 264 -3.21 -12.53 14.61
CA TYR A 264 -2.74 -13.67 13.84
C TYR A 264 -2.22 -14.78 14.74
N LEU A 265 -1.27 -14.50 15.62
CA LEU A 265 -0.68 -15.55 16.48
C LEU A 265 -1.68 -16.22 17.41
N HIS A 266 -2.71 -15.48 17.85
CA HIS A 266 -3.76 -16.05 18.69
C HIS A 266 -4.75 -16.94 17.91
N ASN A 267 -4.89 -16.70 16.60
CA ASN A 267 -5.85 -17.40 15.73
C ASN A 267 -5.16 -18.01 14.49
N GLN A 268 -3.89 -18.40 14.61
CA GLN A 268 -3.05 -18.79 13.49
C GLN A 268 -3.66 -19.90 12.63
N ALA A 269 -4.09 -21.00 13.25
CA ALA A 269 -4.67 -22.15 12.56
C ALA A 269 -5.93 -21.75 11.76
N GLU A 270 -6.76 -20.88 12.32
CA GLU A 270 -7.99 -20.43 11.65
C GLU A 270 -7.68 -19.51 10.46
N TYR A 271 -6.74 -18.56 10.58
CA TYR A 271 -6.32 -17.75 9.44
C TYR A 271 -5.70 -18.57 8.33
N GLN A 272 -4.84 -19.54 8.66
CA GLN A 272 -4.23 -20.43 7.68
C GLN A 272 -5.26 -21.35 7.00
N ARG A 273 -6.27 -21.80 7.73
CA ARG A 273 -7.38 -22.55 7.15
C ARG A 273 -8.21 -21.70 6.20
N ARG A 274 -8.60 -20.49 6.60
CA ARG A 274 -9.46 -19.57 5.82
C ARG A 274 -8.79 -19.09 4.55
N ASN A 275 -7.49 -18.75 4.61
CA ASN A 275 -6.76 -18.31 3.43
C ASN A 275 -6.23 -19.48 2.58
N ALA A 276 -6.72 -20.71 2.82
CA ALA A 276 -6.33 -21.92 2.09
C ALA A 276 -4.80 -22.11 2.03
N GLY A 277 -4.12 -21.89 3.16
CA GLY A 277 -2.68 -22.05 3.29
C GLY A 277 -1.85 -21.01 2.53
N PHE A 278 -2.41 -19.87 2.16
CA PHE A 278 -1.66 -18.80 1.51
C PHE A 278 -0.76 -18.07 2.53
N VAL A 279 0.30 -18.78 2.92
CA VAL A 279 1.29 -18.36 3.91
C VAL A 279 2.68 -18.35 3.29
N VAL A 280 3.45 -17.30 3.59
CA VAL A 280 4.82 -17.09 3.10
C VAL A 280 5.74 -16.84 4.30
N ARG A 281 6.95 -17.39 4.27
CA ARG A 281 7.93 -17.30 5.37
C ARG A 281 8.89 -16.11 5.22
N GLY A 282 8.37 -14.97 4.77
CA GLY A 282 9.14 -13.74 4.61
C GLY A 282 9.45 -13.37 3.17
N TYR A 283 9.89 -12.14 2.97
CA TYR A 283 10.16 -11.57 1.64
C TYR A 283 11.33 -12.26 0.91
N GLY A 284 12.24 -12.90 1.65
CA GLY A 284 13.31 -13.69 1.05
C GLY A 284 12.82 -14.96 0.33
N GLU A 285 11.69 -15.51 0.73
CA GLU A 285 11.04 -16.61 0.01
C GLU A 285 10.52 -16.11 -1.35
N TRP A 286 9.83 -14.95 -1.37
CA TRP A 286 9.38 -14.34 -2.62
C TRP A 286 10.54 -13.97 -3.54
N LEU A 287 11.62 -13.40 -3.00
CA LEU A 287 12.81 -13.08 -3.78
C LEU A 287 13.35 -14.33 -4.48
N ARG A 288 13.49 -15.45 -3.77
CA ARG A 288 14.02 -16.69 -4.35
C ARG A 288 13.13 -17.30 -5.43
N HIS A 289 11.82 -17.31 -5.20
CA HIS A 289 10.87 -17.97 -6.12
C HIS A 289 10.49 -17.09 -7.32
N PHE A 290 10.43 -15.78 -7.15
CA PHE A 290 9.86 -14.85 -8.11
C PHE A 290 10.83 -13.76 -8.57
N PHE A 291 12.13 -13.93 -8.39
CA PHE A 291 13.10 -12.92 -8.81
C PHE A 291 12.88 -12.48 -10.27
N ALA A 292 12.84 -13.42 -11.20
CA ALA A 292 12.56 -13.20 -12.61
C ALA A 292 11.31 -13.94 -13.13
N ARG A 293 10.56 -14.62 -12.24
CA ARG A 293 9.29 -15.29 -12.57
C ARG A 293 8.13 -14.42 -12.11
N PRO A 294 7.13 -14.15 -12.96
CA PRO A 294 5.96 -13.39 -12.55
C PRO A 294 5.06 -14.20 -11.60
N VAL A 295 4.45 -13.53 -10.62
CA VAL A 295 3.50 -14.14 -9.67
C VAL A 295 2.12 -14.38 -10.26
N ALA A 296 1.70 -13.58 -11.23
CA ALA A 296 0.45 -13.72 -11.96
C ALA A 296 0.75 -13.71 -13.45
N VAL A 297 0.71 -14.87 -14.08
CA VAL A 297 1.08 -15.07 -15.49
C VAL A 297 -0.14 -15.09 -16.42
N ASN A 298 -1.31 -15.40 -15.87
CA ASN A 298 -2.54 -15.62 -16.65
C ASN A 298 -3.56 -14.51 -16.38
N ALA A 299 -4.57 -14.46 -17.22
CA ALA A 299 -5.77 -13.68 -16.96
C ALA A 299 -6.43 -14.17 -15.66
N HIS A 300 -7.20 -13.31 -15.02
CA HIS A 300 -7.94 -13.66 -13.82
C HIS A 300 -8.91 -14.84 -14.13
N PRO A 301 -8.96 -15.92 -13.32
CA PRO A 301 -9.80 -17.08 -13.58
C PRO A 301 -11.29 -16.77 -13.77
N GLY A 302 -11.82 -15.76 -13.05
CA GLY A 302 -13.20 -15.34 -13.14
C GLY A 302 -13.61 -14.76 -14.51
N PHE A 303 -12.67 -14.31 -15.35
CA PHE A 303 -12.99 -13.88 -16.72
C PHE A 303 -13.36 -15.02 -17.66
N ASN A 304 -12.82 -16.21 -17.44
CA ASN A 304 -13.16 -17.39 -18.23
C ASN A 304 -14.56 -17.94 -17.91
N GLN A 305 -15.12 -17.58 -16.76
CA GLN A 305 -16.48 -17.99 -16.39
C GLN A 305 -17.55 -17.03 -16.93
N GLN A 306 -17.26 -15.75 -17.07
CA GLN A 306 -18.20 -14.79 -17.68
C GLN A 306 -18.37 -15.05 -19.18
N GLY A 307 -17.28 -15.31 -19.92
CA GLY A 307 -17.36 -15.65 -21.34
C GLY A 307 -18.14 -16.94 -21.64
N LYS A 308 -18.15 -17.91 -20.71
CA LYS A 308 -18.95 -19.12 -20.87
C LYS A 308 -20.43 -18.94 -20.53
N ALA A 309 -20.74 -18.02 -19.61
CA ALA A 309 -22.13 -17.71 -19.26
C ALA A 309 -22.82 -16.90 -20.38
N ASP A 310 -22.07 -16.08 -21.10
CA ASP A 310 -22.59 -15.29 -22.24
C ASP A 310 -22.79 -16.18 -23.48
N GLU A 311 -21.97 -17.24 -23.68
CA GLU A 311 -22.12 -18.24 -24.77
C GLU A 311 -23.27 -19.25 -24.52
N GLU A 312 -23.71 -19.45 -23.27
CA GLU A 312 -24.86 -20.34 -22.95
C GLU A 312 -26.21 -19.60 -23.06
N HIS A 313 -26.22 -18.29 -23.31
CA HIS A 313 -27.41 -17.46 -23.43
C HIS A 313 -27.64 -16.88 -24.86
N GLU A 314 -26.76 -17.20 -25.82
CA GLU A 314 -26.98 -17.01 -27.26
C GLU A 314 -27.45 -18.31 -27.92
#